data_c4547061ccd69f2e02623b84559ee332
#
_entry.id   c4547061ccd69f2e02623b84559ee332
#
_cell.length_a   1.000
_cell.length_b   1.000
_cell.length_c   1.000
_cell.angle_alpha   90.00
_cell.angle_beta   90.00
_cell.angle_gamma   90.00
#
_symmetry.space_group_name_H-M   'P 1'
#
loop_
_entity.id
_entity.type
_entity.pdbx_description
1 polymer ?
#
loop_
_entity_poly.entity_id
_entity_poly.type
_entity_poly.pdbx_seq_one_letter_code
_entity_poly.pdbx_strand_id
1 'polypeptide(L)'
;MLIFNKYENDLDRAWFSSSNIKYAECDDKTDSLKTVRIVFNTGRKYEYEKVTVQDYLLFRNAESQGKAFNSYLRKYEAKRLEDADLDQIDKELENLRSADFVLVYTETGFNIKNNSGNVLFELDRKLSEDEMNLIESVLNVVDVRFRVEGKEDIK
;
A
#
# COMPACT_ATOMS: atom_id res chain seq x y z
N MET A 1 1.65 11.99 10.49
CA MET A 1 2.89 11.59 9.79
C MET A 1 2.70 10.23 9.15
N LEU A 2 3.16 10.08 7.92
CA LEU A 2 3.09 8.81 7.18
C LEU A 2 3.92 7.73 7.88
N ILE A 3 3.30 6.59 8.20
CA ILE A 3 3.98 5.43 8.79
C ILE A 3 4.41 4.46 7.71
N PHE A 4 3.52 4.19 6.75
CA PHE A 4 3.71 3.19 5.72
C PHE A 4 2.90 3.54 4.48
N ASN A 5 3.44 3.24 3.31
CA ASN A 5 2.78 3.47 2.03
C ASN A 5 2.98 2.25 1.13
N LYS A 6 1.92 1.82 0.48
CA LYS A 6 1.98 0.73 -0.49
C LYS A 6 1.17 1.08 -1.73
N TYR A 7 1.83 1.01 -2.89
CA TYR A 7 1.19 1.14 -4.20
C TYR A 7 1.07 -0.23 -4.85
N GLU A 8 -0.15 -0.65 -5.15
CA GLU A 8 -0.41 -1.95 -5.76
C GLU A 8 -1.77 -1.92 -6.48
N ASN A 9 -1.84 -2.49 -7.69
CA ASN A 9 -3.07 -2.58 -8.48
C ASN A 9 -3.76 -1.22 -8.69
N ASP A 10 -2.98 -0.21 -9.02
CA ASP A 10 -3.44 1.17 -9.23
C ASP A 10 -4.10 1.81 -8.00
N LEU A 11 -3.78 1.31 -6.82
CA LEU A 11 -4.27 1.85 -5.56
C LEU A 11 -3.08 2.23 -4.67
N ASP A 12 -2.96 3.51 -4.35
CA ASP A 12 -2.01 4.00 -3.36
C ASP A 12 -2.66 3.96 -1.99
N ARG A 13 -2.05 3.25 -1.06
CA ARG A 13 -2.54 3.07 0.30
C ARG A 13 -1.55 3.66 1.27
N ALA A 14 -2.04 4.40 2.25
CA ALA A 14 -1.20 5.09 3.22
C ALA A 14 -1.76 4.96 4.64
N TRP A 15 -0.91 4.61 5.58
CA TRP A 15 -1.22 4.53 7.01
C TRP A 15 -0.50 5.65 7.74
N PHE A 16 -1.18 6.28 8.67
CA PHE A 16 -0.68 7.48 9.34
C PHE A 16 -0.65 7.33 10.87
N SER A 17 0.33 8.00 11.48
CA SER A 17 0.29 8.38 12.89
C SER A 17 -0.18 9.82 12.96
N SER A 18 -1.44 10.01 13.33
CA SER A 18 -2.09 11.31 13.37
C SER A 18 -3.16 11.31 14.46
N SER A 19 -3.44 12.48 15.03
CA SER A 19 -4.53 12.63 16.02
C SER A 19 -5.92 12.49 15.40
N ASN A 20 -6.05 12.65 14.08
CA ASN A 20 -7.35 12.67 13.41
C ASN A 20 -7.50 11.63 12.31
N ILE A 21 -6.45 11.32 11.55
CA ILE A 21 -6.52 10.52 10.34
C ILE A 21 -5.73 9.24 10.50
N LYS A 22 -6.38 8.13 10.21
CA LYS A 22 -5.84 6.78 10.35
C LYS A 22 -5.21 6.25 9.06
N TYR A 23 -5.93 6.44 7.94
CA TYR A 23 -5.64 5.74 6.70
C TYR A 23 -6.21 6.50 5.51
N ALA A 24 -5.55 6.36 4.36
CA ALA A 24 -6.02 6.91 3.10
C ALA A 24 -5.77 5.95 1.94
N GLU A 25 -6.64 6.01 0.94
CA GLU A 25 -6.47 5.35 -0.35
C GLU A 25 -6.62 6.37 -1.46
N CYS A 26 -5.77 6.26 -2.48
CA CYS A 26 -5.90 7.03 -3.71
C CYS A 26 -6.03 6.07 -4.88
N ASP A 27 -7.16 6.13 -5.57
CA ASP A 27 -7.43 5.31 -6.76
C ASP A 27 -6.79 5.97 -7.97
N ASP A 28 -5.80 5.31 -8.55
CA ASP A 28 -4.98 5.81 -9.66
C ASP A 28 -5.39 5.22 -11.03
N LYS A 29 -6.58 4.60 -11.11
CA LYS A 29 -7.06 3.96 -12.34
C LYS A 29 -7.37 4.93 -13.47
N THR A 30 -7.63 6.19 -13.15
CA THR A 30 -8.01 7.21 -14.11
C THR A 30 -6.95 8.30 -14.21
N ASP A 31 -7.01 9.06 -15.27
CA ASP A 31 -5.99 9.99 -15.78
C ASP A 31 -5.44 11.01 -14.79
N SER A 32 -6.00 12.23 -14.81
CA SER A 32 -5.41 13.37 -14.12
C SER A 32 -6.05 13.64 -12.75
N LEU A 33 -7.32 13.26 -12.56
CA LEU A 33 -8.04 13.48 -11.30
C LEU A 33 -8.31 12.16 -10.61
N LYS A 34 -8.10 12.13 -9.30
CA LYS A 34 -8.12 10.91 -8.49
C LYS A 34 -9.31 10.90 -7.55
N THR A 35 -9.70 9.69 -7.17
CA THR A 35 -10.64 9.47 -6.07
C THR A 35 -9.83 9.11 -4.83
N VAL A 36 -10.02 9.87 -3.75
CA VAL A 36 -9.30 9.69 -2.49
C VAL A 36 -10.30 9.33 -1.41
N ARG A 37 -10.02 8.27 -0.65
CA ARG A 37 -10.81 7.87 0.50
C ARG A 37 -10.00 8.07 1.76
N ILE A 38 -10.61 8.72 2.74
CA ILE A 38 -9.97 9.03 4.03
C ILE A 38 -10.73 8.33 5.14
N VAL A 39 -9.99 7.62 5.99
CA VAL A 39 -10.52 7.02 7.22
C VAL A 39 -9.98 7.80 8.41
N PHE A 40 -10.90 8.34 9.20
CA PHE A 40 -10.56 9.06 10.42
C PHE A 40 -10.39 8.09 11.60
N ASN A 41 -9.73 8.54 12.65
CA ASN A 41 -9.51 7.72 13.85
C ASN A 41 -10.80 7.26 14.54
N THR A 42 -11.92 7.89 14.23
CA THR A 42 -13.27 7.50 14.69
C THR A 42 -13.85 6.31 13.92
N GLY A 43 -13.23 5.90 12.82
CA GLY A 43 -13.76 4.92 11.89
C GLY A 43 -14.58 5.51 10.75
N ARG A 44 -14.94 6.78 10.82
CA ARG A 44 -15.68 7.45 9.74
C ARG A 44 -14.84 7.48 8.47
N LYS A 45 -15.49 7.17 7.34
CA LYS A 45 -14.85 7.11 6.04
C LYS A 45 -15.56 8.04 5.06
N TYR A 46 -14.76 8.83 4.34
CA TYR A 46 -15.26 9.75 3.31
C TYR A 46 -14.51 9.56 2.01
N GLU A 47 -15.22 9.77 0.90
CA GLU A 47 -14.66 9.73 -0.45
C GLU A 47 -14.68 11.14 -1.04
N TYR A 48 -13.53 11.53 -1.59
CA TYR A 48 -13.32 12.81 -2.25
C TYR A 48 -13.03 12.56 -3.73
N GLU A 49 -13.84 13.14 -4.60
CA GLU A 49 -13.69 12.96 -6.05
C GLU A 49 -12.98 14.14 -6.68
N LYS A 50 -12.40 13.90 -7.85
CA LYS A 50 -11.71 14.92 -8.68
C LYS A 50 -10.57 15.60 -7.94
N VAL A 51 -9.84 14.83 -7.14
CA VAL A 51 -8.68 15.31 -6.41
C VAL A 51 -7.45 15.31 -7.32
N THR A 52 -6.68 16.40 -7.30
CA THR A 52 -5.42 16.43 -8.06
C THR A 52 -4.38 15.55 -7.38
N VAL A 53 -3.49 14.95 -8.17
CA VAL A 53 -2.36 14.16 -7.65
C VAL A 53 -1.51 15.00 -6.70
N GLN A 54 -1.27 16.27 -7.06
CA GLN A 54 -0.47 17.18 -6.26
C GLN A 54 -1.06 17.37 -4.86
N ASP A 55 -2.36 17.64 -4.77
CA ASP A 55 -3.03 17.82 -3.47
C ASP A 55 -2.98 16.56 -2.62
N TYR A 56 -3.19 15.39 -3.24
CA TYR A 56 -3.08 14.12 -2.52
C TYR A 56 -1.65 13.89 -1.99
N LEU A 57 -0.64 14.10 -2.82
CA LEU A 57 0.75 13.88 -2.41
C LEU A 57 1.18 14.86 -1.31
N LEU A 58 0.76 16.12 -1.39
CA LEU A 58 1.01 17.10 -0.34
C LEU A 58 0.37 16.69 0.98
N PHE A 59 -0.85 16.14 0.93
CA PHE A 59 -1.52 15.59 2.10
C PHE A 59 -0.80 14.36 2.64
N ARG A 60 -0.52 13.38 1.78
CA ARG A 60 0.09 12.10 2.19
C ARG A 60 1.45 12.29 2.87
N ASN A 61 2.27 13.17 2.31
CA ASN A 61 3.66 13.35 2.72
C ASN A 61 3.85 14.44 3.78
N ALA A 62 2.78 15.07 4.25
CA ALA A 62 2.85 16.11 5.28
C ALA A 62 3.26 15.55 6.65
N GLU A 63 3.83 16.39 7.48
CA GLU A 63 4.13 16.05 8.87
C GLU A 63 2.85 15.91 9.71
N SER A 64 1.84 16.72 9.41
CA SER A 64 0.55 16.70 10.07
C SER A 64 -0.57 16.49 9.06
N GLN A 65 -1.18 15.30 9.07
CA GLN A 65 -2.27 14.98 8.17
C GLN A 65 -3.53 15.81 8.46
N GLY A 66 -3.80 16.13 9.71
CA GLY A 66 -4.94 16.98 10.06
C GLY A 66 -4.85 18.38 9.46
N LYS A 67 -3.70 19.01 9.55
CA LYS A 67 -3.45 20.32 8.93
C LYS A 67 -3.47 20.23 7.41
N ALA A 68 -2.82 19.22 6.86
CA ALA A 68 -2.77 19.02 5.42
C ALA A 68 -4.15 18.69 4.83
N PHE A 69 -4.97 17.93 5.53
CA PHE A 69 -6.34 17.69 5.14
C PHE A 69 -7.12 18.99 4.98
N ASN A 70 -7.03 19.86 5.97
CA ASN A 70 -7.70 21.16 5.93
C ASN A 70 -7.19 22.05 4.78
N SER A 71 -5.89 21.98 4.50
CA SER A 71 -5.26 22.81 3.45
C SER A 71 -5.51 22.29 2.02
N TYR A 72 -5.53 20.98 1.84
CA TYR A 72 -5.47 20.39 0.49
C TYR A 72 -6.69 19.56 0.09
N LEU A 73 -7.38 18.92 1.03
CA LEU A 73 -8.47 17.97 0.71
C LEU A 73 -9.87 18.47 1.06
N ARG A 74 -10.00 19.28 2.10
CA ARG A 74 -11.31 19.71 2.60
C ARG A 74 -12.15 20.49 1.57
N LYS A 75 -11.51 21.11 0.61
CA LYS A 75 -12.18 21.88 -0.46
C LYS A 75 -12.91 21.01 -1.48
N TYR A 76 -12.59 19.71 -1.55
CA TYR A 76 -13.24 18.80 -2.49
C TYR A 76 -14.58 18.33 -1.96
N GLU A 77 -15.48 17.95 -2.87
CA GLU A 77 -16.78 17.41 -2.52
C GLU A 77 -16.60 16.05 -1.84
N ALA A 78 -17.22 15.88 -0.68
CA ALA A 78 -17.11 14.69 0.14
C ALA A 78 -18.40 13.87 0.13
N LYS A 79 -18.26 12.57 -0.01
CA LYS A 79 -19.35 11.61 0.15
C LYS A 79 -19.03 10.69 1.32
N ARG A 80 -19.96 10.60 2.28
CA ARG A 80 -19.79 9.67 3.40
C ARG A 80 -20.01 8.24 2.93
N LEU A 81 -19.07 7.36 3.28
CA LEU A 81 -19.17 5.91 3.07
C LEU A 81 -19.50 5.21 4.40
N GLU A 82 -19.72 3.89 4.35
CA GLU A 82 -19.85 3.10 5.56
C GLU A 82 -18.57 3.20 6.39
N ASP A 83 -18.74 3.15 7.72
CA ASP A 83 -17.60 3.23 8.64
C ASP A 83 -16.62 2.09 8.37
N ALA A 84 -15.35 2.39 8.46
CA ALA A 84 -14.28 1.43 8.26
C ALA A 84 -14.05 0.60 9.53
N ASP A 85 -13.57 -0.63 9.34
CA ASP A 85 -13.10 -1.48 10.42
C ASP A 85 -11.65 -1.11 10.76
N LEU A 86 -11.46 -0.36 11.85
CA LEU A 86 -10.14 0.09 12.28
C LEU A 86 -9.21 -1.07 12.64
N ASP A 87 -9.75 -2.12 13.23
CA ASP A 87 -8.95 -3.30 13.58
C ASP A 87 -8.42 -4.00 12.33
N GLN A 88 -9.21 -4.05 11.27
CA GLN A 88 -8.78 -4.61 10.00
C GLN A 88 -7.67 -3.78 9.35
N ILE A 89 -7.77 -2.46 9.42
CA ILE A 89 -6.74 -1.55 8.92
C ILE A 89 -5.43 -1.76 9.67
N ASP A 90 -5.47 -1.89 10.99
CA ASP A 90 -4.29 -2.16 11.81
C ASP A 90 -3.68 -3.53 11.52
N LYS A 91 -4.51 -4.55 11.35
CA LYS A 91 -4.04 -5.92 11.01
C LYS A 91 -3.37 -5.96 9.64
N GLU A 92 -3.90 -5.27 8.65
CA GLU A 92 -3.28 -5.17 7.33
C GLU A 92 -1.90 -4.52 7.42
N LEU A 93 -1.78 -3.42 8.17
CA LEU A 93 -0.50 -2.74 8.38
C LEU A 93 0.51 -3.68 9.05
N GLU A 94 0.10 -4.39 10.09
CA GLU A 94 0.95 -5.34 10.79
C GLU A 94 1.43 -6.45 9.85
N ASN A 95 0.54 -7.03 9.05
CA ASN A 95 0.88 -8.06 8.08
C ASN A 95 1.88 -7.55 7.03
N LEU A 96 1.65 -6.35 6.49
CA LEU A 96 2.54 -5.76 5.49
C LEU A 96 3.92 -5.47 6.06
N ARG A 97 4.01 -5.09 7.33
CA ARG A 97 5.26 -4.78 8.00
C ARG A 97 5.95 -6.00 8.62
N SER A 98 5.30 -7.16 8.63
CA SER A 98 5.86 -8.40 9.19
C SER A 98 6.99 -9.00 8.36
N ALA A 99 7.12 -8.59 7.10
CA ALA A 99 8.15 -9.04 6.17
C ALA A 99 8.99 -7.87 5.69
N ASP A 100 10.30 -8.09 5.52
CA ASP A 100 11.22 -7.09 4.97
C ASP A 100 11.15 -7.07 3.44
N PHE A 101 10.87 -8.22 2.83
CA PHE A 101 10.82 -8.40 1.39
C PHE A 101 9.59 -9.17 0.95
N VAL A 102 9.20 -8.96 -0.31
CA VAL A 102 8.14 -9.72 -0.98
C VAL A 102 8.74 -10.39 -2.20
N LEU A 103 8.63 -11.71 -2.28
CA LEU A 103 9.00 -12.50 -3.45
C LEU A 103 7.77 -12.66 -4.32
N VAL A 104 7.83 -12.19 -5.56
CA VAL A 104 6.70 -12.25 -6.49
C VAL A 104 7.04 -13.17 -7.64
N TYR A 105 6.32 -14.29 -7.76
CA TYR A 105 6.45 -15.25 -8.85
C TYR A 105 5.33 -15.03 -9.87
N THR A 106 5.69 -14.98 -11.14
CA THR A 106 4.74 -14.86 -12.23
C THR A 106 5.01 -15.91 -13.29
N GLU A 107 4.09 -16.08 -14.24
CA GLU A 107 4.28 -17.00 -15.37
C GLU A 107 5.44 -16.60 -16.27
N THR A 108 5.85 -15.34 -16.25
CA THR A 108 6.88 -14.79 -17.14
C THR A 108 8.13 -14.33 -16.41
N GLY A 109 8.14 -14.34 -15.07
CA GLY A 109 9.28 -13.82 -14.34
C GLY A 109 9.21 -13.97 -12.83
N PHE A 110 10.17 -13.31 -12.20
CA PHE A 110 10.31 -13.25 -10.75
C PHE A 110 10.84 -11.89 -10.35
N ASN A 111 10.34 -11.34 -9.27
CA ASN A 111 10.93 -10.13 -8.73
C ASN A 111 10.93 -10.14 -7.20
N ILE A 112 11.81 -9.34 -6.63
CA ILE A 112 11.90 -9.07 -5.21
C ILE A 112 11.57 -7.60 -5.00
N LYS A 113 10.61 -7.33 -4.13
CA LYS A 113 10.22 -5.98 -3.74
C LYS A 113 10.53 -5.75 -2.26
N ASN A 114 10.75 -4.50 -1.90
CA ASN A 114 10.69 -4.15 -0.48
C ASN A 114 9.22 -4.10 -0.03
N ASN A 115 8.96 -3.93 1.25
CA ASN A 115 7.59 -3.93 1.75
C ASN A 115 6.79 -2.65 1.39
N SER A 116 7.44 -1.64 0.81
CA SER A 116 6.78 -0.47 0.22
C SER A 116 6.34 -0.68 -1.23
N GLY A 117 6.73 -1.82 -1.85
CA GLY A 117 6.36 -2.16 -3.23
C GLY A 117 7.41 -1.80 -4.28
N ASN A 118 8.56 -1.25 -3.88
CA ASN A 118 9.64 -0.93 -4.82
C ASN A 118 10.38 -2.20 -5.25
N VAL A 119 10.57 -2.37 -6.55
CA VAL A 119 11.30 -3.53 -7.12
C VAL A 119 12.80 -3.36 -6.86
N LEU A 120 13.39 -4.32 -6.16
CA LEU A 120 14.82 -4.36 -5.85
C LEU A 120 15.59 -5.27 -6.79
N PHE A 121 14.95 -6.29 -7.33
CA PHE A 121 15.53 -7.26 -8.25
C PHE A 121 14.43 -7.77 -9.17
N GLU A 122 14.77 -8.01 -10.44
CA GLU A 122 13.85 -8.52 -11.45
C GLU A 122 14.53 -9.53 -12.34
N LEU A 123 13.82 -10.62 -12.67
CA LEU A 123 14.27 -11.65 -13.57
C LEU A 123 13.17 -11.96 -14.59
N ASP A 124 13.47 -11.82 -15.88
CA ASP A 124 12.51 -11.98 -16.97
C ASP A 124 12.41 -13.43 -17.46
N ARG A 125 12.37 -14.39 -16.56
CA ARG A 125 12.07 -15.78 -16.88
C ARG A 125 11.33 -16.46 -15.74
N LYS A 126 10.47 -17.40 -16.09
CA LYS A 126 9.78 -18.23 -15.11
C LYS A 126 10.78 -19.10 -14.35
N LEU A 127 10.66 -19.13 -13.02
CA LEU A 127 11.44 -20.02 -12.18
C LEU A 127 10.80 -21.40 -12.10
N SER A 128 11.63 -22.42 -12.02
CA SER A 128 11.18 -23.77 -11.71
C SER A 128 10.81 -23.88 -10.22
N GLU A 129 10.07 -24.92 -9.86
CA GLU A 129 9.73 -25.19 -8.46
C GLU A 129 10.99 -25.36 -7.60
N ASP A 130 12.02 -26.06 -8.12
CA ASP A 130 13.28 -26.24 -7.42
C ASP A 130 14.01 -24.92 -7.19
N GLU A 131 14.00 -24.02 -8.17
CA GLU A 131 14.60 -22.69 -8.03
C GLU A 131 13.86 -21.83 -6.99
N MET A 132 12.52 -21.87 -7.01
CA MET A 132 11.71 -21.14 -6.01
C MET A 132 12.00 -21.65 -4.59
N ASN A 133 12.05 -22.97 -4.42
CA ASN A 133 12.34 -23.58 -3.12
C ASN A 133 13.75 -23.26 -2.64
N LEU A 134 14.72 -23.22 -3.54
CA LEU A 134 16.11 -22.86 -3.20
C LEU A 134 16.21 -21.43 -2.70
N ILE A 135 15.57 -20.48 -3.37
CA ILE A 135 15.57 -19.07 -2.97
C ILE A 135 14.98 -18.92 -1.57
N GLU A 136 13.82 -19.50 -1.32
CA GLU A 136 13.14 -19.43 -0.02
C GLU A 136 13.96 -20.09 1.07
N SER A 137 14.60 -21.21 0.78
CA SER A 137 15.49 -21.91 1.73
C SER A 137 16.69 -21.07 2.12
N VAL A 138 17.34 -20.42 1.16
CA VAL A 138 18.49 -19.52 1.42
C VAL A 138 18.06 -18.35 2.29
N LEU A 139 16.93 -17.72 2.00
CA LEU A 139 16.43 -16.60 2.79
C LEU A 139 16.10 -17.01 4.23
N ASN A 140 15.54 -18.20 4.42
CA ASN A 140 15.27 -18.75 5.75
C ASN A 140 16.57 -18.99 6.54
N VAL A 141 17.61 -19.48 5.88
CA VAL A 141 18.93 -19.73 6.53
C VAL A 141 19.58 -18.44 7.01
N VAL A 142 19.45 -17.36 6.22
CA VAL A 142 20.02 -16.05 6.60
C VAL A 142 19.08 -15.20 7.44
N ASP A 143 17.98 -15.78 7.91
CA ASP A 143 16.99 -15.15 8.79
C ASP A 143 16.39 -13.85 8.22
N VAL A 144 16.12 -13.84 6.93
CA VAL A 144 15.43 -12.75 6.24
C VAL A 144 13.94 -13.02 6.27
N ARG A 145 13.19 -12.06 6.79
CA ARG A 145 11.72 -12.15 6.78
C ARG A 145 11.20 -11.79 5.40
N PHE A 146 10.39 -12.67 4.81
CA PHE A 146 9.83 -12.45 3.49
C PHE A 146 8.40 -12.99 3.40
N ARG A 147 7.66 -12.42 2.45
CA ARG A 147 6.32 -12.86 2.05
C ARG A 147 6.37 -13.34 0.60
N VAL A 148 5.59 -14.34 0.26
CA VAL A 148 5.53 -14.91 -1.09
C VAL A 148 4.19 -14.57 -1.72
N GLU A 149 4.21 -14.10 -2.97
CA GLU A 149 3.03 -13.81 -3.77
C GLU A 149 3.12 -14.53 -5.13
N GLY A 150 2.01 -15.01 -5.61
CA GLY A 150 1.87 -15.57 -6.97
C GLY A 150 2.37 -17.00 -7.16
N LYS A 151 2.99 -17.63 -6.17
CA LYS A 151 3.54 -18.99 -6.31
C LYS A 151 2.47 -20.03 -6.61
N GLU A 152 1.28 -19.88 -6.05
CA GLU A 152 0.16 -20.81 -6.23
C GLU A 152 -0.47 -20.74 -7.63
N ASP A 153 -0.31 -19.60 -8.31
CA ASP A 153 -0.85 -19.35 -9.64
C ASP A 153 0.03 -19.94 -10.77
N ILE A 154 1.21 -20.44 -10.41
CA ILE A 154 2.20 -21.00 -11.36
C ILE A 154 2.03 -22.50 -11.39
N LYS A 155 1.59 -23.01 -12.53
CA LYS A 155 1.41 -24.46 -12.80
C LYS A 155 2.42 -25.00 -13.78
#